data_29651d191d9eedabda0a2bc9f927b119
#
_entry.id   29651d191d9eedabda0a2bc9f927b119
#
_cell.length_a   1.000
_cell.length_b   1.000
_cell.length_c   1.000
_cell.angle_alpha   90.00
_cell.angle_beta   90.00
_cell.angle_gamma   90.00
#
_symmetry.space_group_name_H-M   'P 1'
#
loop_
_entity.id
_entity.type
_entity.pdbx_description
1 polymer ?
#
loop_
_entity_poly.entity_id
_entity_poly.type
_entity_poly.pdbx_seq_one_letter_code
_entity_poly.pdbx_strand_id
1 'polypeptide(L)'
;MAYVALYRKWRPQGFDSLVGQEAVRTALTNALETGRIAHAYLFAGPRGTGKTSTAKILAKAVNCEHGPTPNPCNKCQNCVRINDGTSMDVFEIDAASNRGIDEIRDLREKVAFAPVNGRYKVYIIDEVHMLTTEAFNALLKTLEEPPPHVIFILATTEPHKIPATIHSRCQRFDFKRVTDSDIVKRLREVADGSGIAADDDALQLIAVQADGGMRDALSLLDQCGVMAERVSAETVRSVLGIVGREALRELVKAVGEGNVPKALELLEALLAGGKDVKQIITELAEYLRAVLLYKASPDYREIYLTDTKEAIAAMEGLFSTDRLMAAQERLHQCMLELRQSVRGRIAAEMCLFDLCRVEGSTLAALTARVEKLEAMLAGRIPAIQQTVSVAPVHQDYPKQAAAAPETGPKFGYVLDEGHGIHTEAPEPQPQKAAAEAENYQPAAEPVKAVPVKKAASVQKAEPAPIMEADAAAGDLWQQVLEILKTEKKRSMVACAAGGRAVSYVNGILTVAFKNKFNCKRMNADDYKKAFEAVLLRLARCEVRLNCVEEAGLVQKPPAPAPAKEQEEELEPVVKKAMAAFGGTLQKL
;
A
#
# COMPACT_ATOMS: atom_id res chain seq x y z
N MET A 1 -34.21 11.88 -12.32
CA MET A 1 -33.38 11.99 -11.09
C MET A 1 -32.05 11.31 -11.37
N ALA A 2 -30.95 11.84 -10.86
CA ALA A 2 -29.67 11.17 -11.00
C ALA A 2 -29.67 9.86 -10.20
N TYR A 3 -29.11 8.81 -10.76
CA TYR A 3 -28.99 7.52 -10.09
C TYR A 3 -28.10 7.63 -8.85
N VAL A 4 -28.54 7.07 -7.72
CA VAL A 4 -27.79 7.04 -6.48
C VAL A 4 -27.50 5.60 -6.12
N ALA A 5 -26.22 5.22 -6.05
CA ALA A 5 -25.79 3.87 -5.73
C ALA A 5 -26.33 3.37 -4.39
N LEU A 6 -26.65 2.08 -4.29
CA LEU A 6 -27.29 1.47 -3.12
C LEU A 6 -26.49 1.69 -1.83
N TYR A 7 -25.16 1.61 -1.85
CA TYR A 7 -24.32 1.85 -0.67
C TYR A 7 -24.41 3.29 -0.13
N ARG A 8 -24.85 4.28 -0.95
CA ARG A 8 -25.13 5.66 -0.53
C ARG A 8 -26.55 5.80 -0.02
N LYS A 9 -27.53 5.28 -0.75
CA LYS A 9 -28.96 5.34 -0.41
C LYS A 9 -29.26 4.64 0.92
N TRP A 10 -28.64 3.48 1.16
CA TRP A 10 -28.82 2.65 2.33
C TRP A 10 -27.75 2.85 3.41
N ARG A 11 -27.02 3.97 3.36
CA ARG A 11 -26.03 4.30 4.40
C ARG A 11 -26.71 4.44 5.75
N PRO A 12 -26.20 3.77 6.83
CA PRO A 12 -26.77 3.86 8.17
C PRO A 12 -26.94 5.30 8.63
N GLN A 13 -28.11 5.64 9.14
CA GLN A 13 -28.48 6.97 9.62
C GLN A 13 -28.49 7.08 11.14
N GLY A 14 -28.49 5.97 11.86
CA GLY A 14 -28.45 5.86 13.31
C GLY A 14 -27.64 4.64 13.75
N PHE A 15 -27.32 4.58 15.03
CA PHE A 15 -26.57 3.45 15.60
C PHE A 15 -27.31 2.12 15.47
N ASP A 16 -28.65 2.13 15.51
CA ASP A 16 -29.47 0.92 15.37
C ASP A 16 -29.38 0.27 14.00
N SER A 17 -29.05 1.05 12.98
CA SER A 17 -28.90 0.56 11.60
C SER A 17 -27.48 0.07 11.28
N LEU A 18 -26.55 0.08 12.26
CA LEU A 18 -25.21 -0.49 12.11
C LEU A 18 -25.29 -2.02 12.25
N VAL A 19 -24.79 -2.72 11.26
CA VAL A 19 -24.78 -4.19 11.20
C VAL A 19 -23.47 -4.72 11.76
N GLY A 20 -23.54 -5.71 12.66
CA GLY A 20 -22.38 -6.49 13.13
C GLY A 20 -21.39 -5.76 14.04
N GLN A 21 -21.71 -4.54 14.53
CA GLN A 21 -20.82 -3.72 15.37
C GLN A 21 -21.39 -3.45 16.77
N GLU A 22 -21.94 -4.47 17.42
CA GLU A 22 -22.67 -4.31 18.69
C GLU A 22 -21.85 -3.70 19.81
N ALA A 23 -20.60 -4.12 19.97
CA ALA A 23 -19.72 -3.58 21.02
C ALA A 23 -19.44 -2.08 20.82
N VAL A 24 -19.17 -1.66 19.57
CA VAL A 24 -18.94 -0.25 19.22
C VAL A 24 -20.21 0.57 19.45
N ARG A 25 -21.36 0.05 19.00
CA ARG A 25 -22.69 0.67 19.17
C ARG A 25 -22.97 0.90 20.65
N THR A 26 -22.88 -0.15 21.47
CA THR A 26 -23.18 -0.07 22.91
C THR A 26 -22.27 0.93 23.62
N ALA A 27 -20.96 0.90 23.33
CA ALA A 27 -20.01 1.80 23.98
C ALA A 27 -20.24 3.27 23.62
N LEU A 28 -20.52 3.58 22.34
CA LEU A 28 -20.79 4.95 21.89
C LEU A 28 -22.16 5.44 22.41
N THR A 29 -23.18 4.59 22.45
CA THR A 29 -24.49 4.91 23.03
C THR A 29 -24.36 5.27 24.50
N ASN A 30 -23.68 4.43 25.30
CA ASN A 30 -23.46 4.69 26.72
C ASN A 30 -22.64 5.99 26.95
N ALA A 31 -21.64 6.27 26.11
CA ALA A 31 -20.85 7.49 26.21
C ALA A 31 -21.71 8.75 25.97
N LEU A 32 -22.63 8.69 25.00
CA LEU A 32 -23.57 9.78 24.72
C LEU A 32 -24.63 9.96 25.83
N GLU A 33 -25.17 8.88 26.38
CA GLU A 33 -26.14 8.92 27.47
C GLU A 33 -25.55 9.45 28.78
N THR A 34 -24.30 9.07 29.07
CA THR A 34 -23.61 9.51 30.29
C THR A 34 -22.90 10.87 30.11
N GLY A 35 -22.92 11.46 28.92
CA GLY A 35 -22.21 12.70 28.61
C GLY A 35 -20.67 12.59 28.60
N ARG A 36 -20.14 11.36 28.63
CA ARG A 36 -18.68 11.10 28.64
C ARG A 36 -18.14 11.01 27.21
N ILE A 37 -18.19 12.14 26.49
CA ILE A 37 -17.73 12.24 25.11
C ILE A 37 -16.23 12.52 25.11
N ALA A 38 -15.44 11.64 24.46
CA ALA A 38 -14.02 11.83 24.31
C ALA A 38 -13.69 12.93 23.27
N HIS A 39 -12.57 13.60 23.43
CA HIS A 39 -12.08 14.60 22.47
C HIS A 39 -11.53 13.96 21.18
N ALA A 40 -11.10 12.71 21.22
CA ALA A 40 -10.55 11.99 20.06
C ALA A 40 -10.93 10.52 20.06
N TYR A 41 -11.37 10.05 18.92
CA TYR A 41 -11.76 8.66 18.63
C TYR A 41 -10.87 8.10 17.53
N LEU A 42 -10.46 6.83 17.65
CA LEU A 42 -9.77 6.10 16.60
C LEU A 42 -10.59 4.87 16.21
N PHE A 43 -11.18 4.89 15.02
CA PHE A 43 -11.95 3.79 14.44
C PHE A 43 -11.04 2.95 13.54
N ALA A 44 -10.68 1.76 13.99
CA ALA A 44 -9.79 0.84 13.30
C ALA A 44 -10.55 -0.40 12.79
N GLY A 45 -10.23 -0.91 11.62
CA GLY A 45 -10.80 -2.16 11.10
C GLY A 45 -10.87 -2.22 9.57
N PRO A 46 -11.29 -3.36 8.99
CA PRO A 46 -11.32 -3.58 7.55
C PRO A 46 -12.17 -2.57 6.80
N ARG A 47 -11.95 -2.49 5.48
CA ARG A 47 -12.74 -1.63 4.60
C ARG A 47 -14.21 -2.08 4.60
N GLY A 48 -15.13 -1.14 4.40
CA GLY A 48 -16.55 -1.47 4.25
C GLY A 48 -17.31 -1.81 5.54
N THR A 49 -16.65 -1.84 6.73
CA THR A 49 -17.24 -2.24 8.02
C THR A 49 -18.03 -1.13 8.75
N GLY A 50 -18.13 0.06 8.18
CA GLY A 50 -18.98 1.14 8.71
C GLY A 50 -18.27 2.24 9.49
N LYS A 51 -16.93 2.31 9.54
CA LYS A 51 -16.15 3.32 10.27
C LYS A 51 -16.59 4.76 9.99
N THR A 52 -16.55 5.18 8.73
CA THR A 52 -16.93 6.54 8.31
C THR A 52 -18.43 6.81 8.51
N SER A 53 -19.28 5.78 8.39
CA SER A 53 -20.72 5.92 8.69
C SER A 53 -20.96 6.16 10.18
N THR A 54 -20.28 5.40 11.03
CA THR A 54 -20.34 5.58 12.50
C THR A 54 -19.79 6.96 12.90
N ALA A 55 -18.73 7.43 12.26
CA ALA A 55 -18.20 8.78 12.47
C ALA A 55 -19.25 9.87 12.17
N LYS A 56 -19.97 9.74 11.06
CA LYS A 56 -21.08 10.67 10.73
C LYS A 56 -22.26 10.57 11.70
N ILE A 57 -22.61 9.37 12.13
CA ILE A 57 -23.67 9.18 13.14
C ILE A 57 -23.26 9.84 14.46
N LEU A 58 -22.02 9.65 14.90
CA LEU A 58 -21.50 10.28 16.12
C LEU A 58 -21.49 11.81 15.98
N ALA A 59 -21.06 12.36 14.84
CA ALA A 59 -21.08 13.79 14.56
C ALA A 59 -22.51 14.36 14.62
N LYS A 60 -23.52 13.61 14.11
CA LYS A 60 -24.95 13.97 14.25
C LYS A 60 -25.43 13.87 15.69
N ALA A 61 -25.03 12.81 16.40
CA ALA A 61 -25.44 12.55 17.78
C ALA A 61 -25.02 13.68 18.73
N VAL A 62 -23.81 14.22 18.58
CA VAL A 62 -23.30 15.31 19.41
C VAL A 62 -23.83 16.69 19.00
N ASN A 63 -24.19 16.88 17.73
CA ASN A 63 -24.64 18.18 17.17
C ASN A 63 -26.14 18.26 16.88
N CYS A 64 -26.91 17.20 17.15
CA CYS A 64 -28.36 17.22 17.00
C CYS A 64 -28.95 18.31 17.89
N GLU A 65 -30.00 19.03 17.45
CA GLU A 65 -30.70 20.03 18.27
C GLU A 65 -31.24 19.43 19.57
N HIS A 66 -31.62 18.14 19.52
CA HIS A 66 -32.08 17.38 20.70
C HIS A 66 -30.94 16.60 21.40
N GLY A 67 -29.69 16.88 21.07
CA GLY A 67 -28.53 16.13 21.59
C GLY A 67 -27.76 16.86 22.71
N PRO A 68 -26.68 16.24 23.19
CA PRO A 68 -26.13 14.95 22.77
C PRO A 68 -27.12 13.80 23.01
N THR A 69 -27.29 12.93 22.02
CA THR A 69 -28.25 11.83 22.08
C THR A 69 -27.77 10.62 21.28
N PRO A 70 -27.97 9.37 21.73
CA PRO A 70 -27.66 8.18 20.93
C PRO A 70 -28.55 8.06 19.67
N ASN A 71 -29.72 8.75 19.66
CA ASN A 71 -30.68 8.69 18.57
C ASN A 71 -30.81 10.05 17.86
N PRO A 72 -29.90 10.42 16.95
CA PRO A 72 -30.00 11.67 16.22
C PRO A 72 -31.28 11.71 15.38
N CYS A 73 -32.01 12.83 15.44
CA CYS A 73 -33.33 12.92 14.85
C CYS A 73 -33.39 12.84 13.31
N ASN A 74 -32.28 13.03 12.63
CA ASN A 74 -32.12 13.07 11.15
C ASN A 74 -33.01 14.07 10.40
N LYS A 75 -33.74 14.95 11.12
CA LYS A 75 -34.73 15.91 10.57
C LYS A 75 -34.36 17.35 10.88
N CYS A 76 -33.61 17.64 11.95
CA CYS A 76 -33.19 18.99 12.27
C CYS A 76 -32.13 19.51 11.28
N GLN A 77 -31.96 20.81 11.25
CA GLN A 77 -31.07 21.47 10.28
C GLN A 77 -29.63 20.96 10.38
N ASN A 78 -29.12 20.72 11.58
CA ASN A 78 -27.76 20.19 11.79
C ASN A 78 -27.66 18.75 11.26
N CYS A 79 -28.61 17.87 11.55
CA CYS A 79 -28.59 16.48 11.06
C CYS A 79 -28.63 16.41 9.52
N VAL A 80 -29.49 17.22 8.89
CA VAL A 80 -29.62 17.28 7.42
C VAL A 80 -28.31 17.77 6.80
N ARG A 81 -27.76 18.90 7.27
CA ARG A 81 -26.50 19.45 6.75
C ARG A 81 -25.32 18.48 6.89
N ILE A 82 -25.27 17.72 8.00
CA ILE A 82 -24.20 16.70 8.20
C ILE A 82 -24.37 15.55 7.21
N ASN A 83 -25.60 15.10 6.96
CA ASN A 83 -25.86 14.06 5.98
C ASN A 83 -25.47 14.50 4.56
N ASP A 84 -25.79 15.74 4.19
CA ASP A 84 -25.53 16.32 2.87
C ASP A 84 -24.07 16.78 2.69
N GLY A 85 -23.27 16.76 3.78
CA GLY A 85 -21.88 17.22 3.76
C GLY A 85 -21.71 18.74 3.65
N THR A 86 -22.76 19.52 3.96
CA THR A 86 -22.77 21.00 3.87
C THR A 86 -22.64 21.68 5.25
N SER A 87 -22.36 20.90 6.29
CA SER A 87 -22.18 21.43 7.64
C SER A 87 -20.88 22.25 7.74
N MET A 88 -20.95 23.43 8.39
CA MET A 88 -19.78 24.26 8.70
C MET A 88 -19.03 23.80 9.95
N ASP A 89 -19.62 22.89 10.73
CA ASP A 89 -19.05 22.40 11.98
C ASP A 89 -18.59 20.95 11.92
N VAL A 90 -18.83 20.24 10.80
CA VAL A 90 -18.39 18.88 10.58
C VAL A 90 -17.58 18.81 9.29
N PHE A 91 -16.30 18.51 9.41
CA PHE A 91 -15.36 18.43 8.30
C PHE A 91 -14.96 16.99 8.06
N GLU A 92 -15.19 16.49 6.85
CA GLU A 92 -14.75 15.18 6.39
C GLU A 92 -13.52 15.36 5.49
N ILE A 93 -12.40 14.82 5.92
CA ILE A 93 -11.10 14.93 5.26
C ILE A 93 -10.64 13.51 4.90
N ASP A 94 -10.44 13.26 3.61
CA ASP A 94 -9.82 12.03 3.14
C ASP A 94 -8.30 12.23 3.12
N ALA A 95 -7.59 11.53 4.03
CA ALA A 95 -6.13 11.61 4.11
C ALA A 95 -5.43 11.00 2.89
N ALA A 96 -6.12 10.18 2.07
CA ALA A 96 -5.55 9.70 0.82
C ALA A 96 -5.36 10.82 -0.20
N SER A 97 -6.25 11.82 -0.20
CA SER A 97 -6.20 13.00 -1.06
C SER A 97 -5.46 14.18 -0.41
N ASN A 98 -5.50 14.28 0.94
CA ASN A 98 -4.96 15.41 1.72
C ASN A 98 -3.87 14.92 2.69
N ARG A 99 -2.72 14.48 2.16
CA ARG A 99 -1.61 13.85 2.93
C ARG A 99 -0.64 14.84 3.57
N GLY A 100 -0.67 16.09 3.13
CA GLY A 100 0.36 17.08 3.42
C GLY A 100 0.29 17.66 4.82
N ILE A 101 1.39 18.29 5.22
CA ILE A 101 1.49 19.02 6.48
C ILE A 101 0.68 20.31 6.45
N ASP A 102 0.55 20.93 5.26
CA ASP A 102 -0.08 22.25 5.13
C ASP A 102 -1.59 22.16 5.36
N GLU A 103 -2.24 21.09 4.85
CA GLU A 103 -3.66 20.84 5.11
C GLU A 103 -3.96 20.61 6.61
N ILE A 104 -3.04 19.95 7.32
CA ILE A 104 -3.19 19.72 8.77
C ILE A 104 -2.86 21.00 9.56
N ARG A 105 -1.99 21.87 9.07
CA ARG A 105 -1.75 23.19 9.66
C ARG A 105 -2.95 24.11 9.52
N ASP A 106 -3.57 24.15 8.33
CA ASP A 106 -4.81 24.88 8.08
C ASP A 106 -5.95 24.38 8.98
N LEU A 107 -6.05 23.03 9.14
CA LEU A 107 -6.99 22.43 10.07
C LEU A 107 -6.73 22.93 11.49
N ARG A 108 -5.48 22.94 11.95
CA ARG A 108 -5.11 23.38 13.29
C ARG A 108 -5.47 24.85 13.55
N GLU A 109 -5.33 25.72 12.58
CA GLU A 109 -5.76 27.12 12.68
C GLU A 109 -7.29 27.21 12.82
N LYS A 110 -8.02 26.41 12.04
CA LYS A 110 -9.49 26.37 12.08
C LYS A 110 -10.06 25.77 13.36
N VAL A 111 -9.32 24.89 14.04
CA VAL A 111 -9.70 24.26 15.32
C VAL A 111 -9.90 25.28 16.44
N ALA A 112 -9.15 26.38 16.44
CA ALA A 112 -9.26 27.43 17.46
C ALA A 112 -10.61 28.16 17.47
N PHE A 113 -11.32 28.15 16.36
CA PHE A 113 -12.61 28.86 16.24
C PHE A 113 -13.77 28.03 16.78
N ALA A 114 -14.69 28.66 17.50
CA ALA A 114 -15.92 28.05 17.99
C ALA A 114 -16.83 27.52 16.85
N PRO A 115 -17.68 26.50 17.12
CA PRO A 115 -18.66 26.06 16.15
C PRO A 115 -19.69 27.16 15.83
N VAL A 116 -20.23 27.13 14.61
CA VAL A 116 -21.17 28.16 14.11
C VAL A 116 -22.63 27.79 14.46
N ASN A 117 -23.02 26.55 14.21
CA ASN A 117 -24.42 26.07 14.37
C ASN A 117 -24.52 24.91 15.36
N GLY A 118 -23.45 24.12 15.48
CA GLY A 118 -23.38 22.94 16.35
C GLY A 118 -22.91 23.25 17.76
N ARG A 119 -22.90 22.22 18.62
CA ARG A 119 -22.26 22.26 19.95
C ARG A 119 -20.78 21.94 19.87
N TYR A 120 -20.41 21.06 18.92
CA TYR A 120 -19.05 20.58 18.73
C TYR A 120 -18.62 20.77 17.28
N LYS A 121 -17.36 21.11 17.12
CA LYS A 121 -16.68 21.10 15.83
C LYS A 121 -16.04 19.74 15.64
N VAL A 122 -16.50 18.98 14.65
CA VAL A 122 -16.09 17.59 14.46
C VAL A 122 -15.22 17.46 13.21
N TYR A 123 -14.03 16.88 13.37
CA TYR A 123 -13.11 16.58 12.28
C TYR A 123 -13.03 15.07 12.08
N ILE A 124 -13.57 14.59 10.97
CA ILE A 124 -13.52 13.19 10.54
C ILE A 124 -12.37 13.07 9.55
N ILE A 125 -11.31 12.37 9.93
CA ILE A 125 -10.15 12.11 9.06
C ILE A 125 -10.19 10.64 8.67
N ASP A 126 -10.59 10.36 7.42
CA ASP A 126 -10.65 9.00 6.89
C ASP A 126 -9.30 8.58 6.31
N GLU A 127 -9.00 7.29 6.37
CA GLU A 127 -7.73 6.66 6.00
C GLU A 127 -6.51 7.38 6.58
N VAL A 128 -6.60 7.75 7.87
CA VAL A 128 -5.61 8.60 8.56
C VAL A 128 -4.18 8.06 8.49
N HIS A 129 -3.98 6.75 8.28
CA HIS A 129 -2.67 6.13 8.08
C HIS A 129 -1.93 6.63 6.82
N MET A 130 -2.62 7.35 5.92
CA MET A 130 -2.04 7.93 4.72
C MET A 130 -1.38 9.30 4.96
N LEU A 131 -1.56 9.89 6.16
CA LEU A 131 -0.88 11.14 6.54
C LEU A 131 0.64 10.94 6.62
N THR A 132 1.38 12.00 6.29
CA THR A 132 2.83 12.01 6.48
C THR A 132 3.19 12.08 7.98
N THR A 133 4.42 11.68 8.33
CA THR A 133 4.92 11.76 9.71
C THR A 133 4.86 13.18 10.26
N GLU A 134 5.16 14.16 9.42
CA GLU A 134 5.12 15.59 9.77
C GLU A 134 3.68 16.07 10.04
N ALA A 135 2.70 15.55 9.26
CA ALA A 135 1.27 15.83 9.46
C ALA A 135 0.76 15.23 10.79
N PHE A 136 1.15 13.99 11.12
CA PHE A 136 0.88 13.41 12.43
C PHE A 136 1.45 14.25 13.57
N ASN A 137 2.71 14.67 13.46
CA ASN A 137 3.36 15.51 14.47
C ASN A 137 2.66 16.87 14.65
N ALA A 138 2.15 17.46 13.56
CA ALA A 138 1.37 18.69 13.62
C ALA A 138 0.02 18.50 14.36
N LEU A 139 -0.59 17.32 14.26
CA LEU A 139 -1.84 16.97 14.92
C LEU A 139 -1.67 16.69 16.42
N LEU A 140 -0.51 16.14 16.84
CA LEU A 140 -0.23 15.75 18.23
C LEU A 140 -0.51 16.87 19.22
N LYS A 141 -0.04 18.09 18.96
CA LYS A 141 -0.23 19.23 19.87
C LYS A 141 -1.72 19.52 20.13
N THR A 142 -2.56 19.38 19.10
CA THR A 142 -4.00 19.61 19.24
C THR A 142 -4.71 18.45 19.94
N LEU A 143 -4.18 17.23 19.82
CA LEU A 143 -4.71 16.06 20.54
C LEU A 143 -4.28 16.04 22.02
N GLU A 144 -3.16 16.68 22.39
CA GLU A 144 -2.69 16.83 23.76
C GLU A 144 -3.50 17.88 24.53
N GLU A 145 -3.75 19.01 23.90
CA GLU A 145 -4.47 20.16 24.47
C GLU A 145 -5.68 20.51 23.57
N PRO A 146 -6.69 19.63 23.50
CA PRO A 146 -7.82 19.83 22.62
C PRO A 146 -8.74 20.95 23.17
N PRO A 147 -9.21 21.88 22.32
CA PRO A 147 -10.26 22.81 22.71
C PRO A 147 -11.54 22.05 23.12
N PRO A 148 -12.29 22.49 24.14
CA PRO A 148 -13.40 21.73 24.70
C PRO A 148 -14.57 21.53 23.73
N HIS A 149 -14.62 22.32 22.66
CA HIS A 149 -15.65 22.25 21.62
C HIS A 149 -15.25 21.41 20.41
N VAL A 150 -14.11 20.72 20.44
CA VAL A 150 -13.58 19.98 19.28
C VAL A 150 -13.57 18.48 19.54
N ILE A 151 -13.98 17.72 18.53
CA ILE A 151 -13.94 16.26 18.54
C ILE A 151 -13.22 15.80 17.27
N PHE A 152 -12.18 14.96 17.43
CA PHE A 152 -11.51 14.29 16.35
C PHE A 152 -12.03 12.86 16.21
N ILE A 153 -12.31 12.42 14.98
CA ILE A 153 -12.65 11.03 14.66
C ILE A 153 -11.71 10.56 13.54
N LEU A 154 -10.72 9.77 13.93
CA LEU A 154 -9.72 9.21 13.03
C LEU A 154 -10.19 7.83 12.58
N ALA A 155 -10.29 7.57 11.29
CA ALA A 155 -10.64 6.27 10.75
C ALA A 155 -9.47 5.67 9.96
N THR A 156 -9.22 4.36 10.12
CA THR A 156 -8.13 3.67 9.44
C THR A 156 -8.45 2.21 9.13
N THR A 157 -7.97 1.75 7.99
CA THR A 157 -7.91 0.31 7.66
C THR A 157 -6.63 -0.35 8.16
N GLU A 158 -5.58 0.43 8.46
CA GLU A 158 -4.26 -0.08 8.84
C GLU A 158 -3.79 0.52 10.18
N PRO A 159 -4.31 0.01 11.32
CA PRO A 159 -4.00 0.57 12.63
C PRO A 159 -2.52 0.45 13.01
N HIS A 160 -1.80 -0.53 12.46
CA HIS A 160 -0.37 -0.72 12.72
C HIS A 160 0.53 0.38 12.14
N LYS A 161 0.03 1.14 11.16
CA LYS A 161 0.74 2.30 10.59
C LYS A 161 0.57 3.59 11.39
N ILE A 162 -0.35 3.60 12.38
CA ILE A 162 -0.59 4.77 13.22
C ILE A 162 0.46 4.85 14.33
N PRO A 163 1.10 6.01 14.55
CA PRO A 163 2.06 6.17 15.64
C PRO A 163 1.45 5.89 17.02
N ALA A 164 2.22 5.24 17.90
CA ALA A 164 1.78 4.95 19.27
C ALA A 164 1.41 6.21 20.07
N THR A 165 2.03 7.35 19.74
CA THR A 165 1.72 8.67 20.33
C THR A 165 0.30 9.15 20.03
N ILE A 166 -0.27 8.80 18.87
CA ILE A 166 -1.66 9.06 18.51
C ILE A 166 -2.58 8.06 19.23
N HIS A 167 -2.22 6.78 19.21
CA HIS A 167 -3.00 5.73 19.90
C HIS A 167 -3.26 6.06 21.38
N SER A 168 -2.25 6.56 22.10
CA SER A 168 -2.36 6.88 23.53
C SER A 168 -3.29 8.06 23.85
N ARG A 169 -3.66 8.87 22.85
CA ARG A 169 -4.49 10.09 23.01
C ARG A 169 -5.90 9.93 22.45
N CYS A 170 -6.19 8.77 21.82
CA CYS A 170 -7.49 8.49 21.22
C CYS A 170 -8.19 7.33 21.91
N GLN A 171 -9.50 7.43 22.08
CA GLN A 171 -10.31 6.28 22.44
C GLN A 171 -10.47 5.37 21.22
N ARG A 172 -9.88 4.16 21.29
CA ARG A 172 -9.87 3.21 20.18
C ARG A 172 -11.11 2.34 20.17
N PHE A 173 -11.66 2.13 18.97
CA PHE A 173 -12.75 1.22 18.65
C PHE A 173 -12.38 0.34 17.48
N ASP A 174 -12.40 -0.98 17.68
CA ASP A 174 -12.06 -1.96 16.67
C ASP A 174 -13.34 -2.48 15.99
N PHE A 175 -13.48 -2.17 14.71
CA PHE A 175 -14.54 -2.64 13.84
C PHE A 175 -14.19 -4.03 13.30
N LYS A 176 -15.08 -4.98 13.51
CA LYS A 176 -14.93 -6.35 13.05
C LYS A 176 -15.53 -6.52 11.66
N ARG A 177 -15.10 -7.58 10.95
CA ARG A 177 -15.79 -8.05 9.75
C ARG A 177 -17.23 -8.40 10.11
N VAL A 178 -18.16 -8.04 9.23
CA VAL A 178 -19.57 -8.40 9.39
C VAL A 178 -19.71 -9.86 9.00
N THR A 179 -20.52 -10.63 9.73
CA THR A 179 -20.75 -12.05 9.40
C THR A 179 -21.55 -12.19 8.12
N ASP A 180 -21.33 -13.27 7.36
CA ASP A 180 -22.03 -13.52 6.09
C ASP A 180 -23.55 -13.56 6.32
N SER A 181 -24.00 -14.15 7.43
CA SER A 181 -25.42 -14.21 7.80
C SER A 181 -26.05 -12.82 7.99
N ASP A 182 -25.32 -11.89 8.59
CA ASP A 182 -25.80 -10.53 8.80
C ASP A 182 -25.74 -9.71 7.50
N ILE A 183 -24.75 -9.96 6.65
CA ILE A 183 -24.70 -9.38 5.31
C ILE A 183 -25.89 -9.84 4.48
N VAL A 184 -26.19 -11.14 4.43
CA VAL A 184 -27.32 -11.69 3.67
C VAL A 184 -28.64 -11.08 4.14
N LYS A 185 -28.87 -11.00 5.46
CA LYS A 185 -30.08 -10.36 6.02
C LYS A 185 -30.20 -8.91 5.52
N ARG A 186 -29.10 -8.15 5.61
CA ARG A 186 -29.11 -6.75 5.18
C ARG A 186 -29.28 -6.59 3.69
N LEU A 187 -28.65 -7.45 2.88
CA LEU A 187 -28.84 -7.47 1.43
C LEU A 187 -30.29 -7.76 1.04
N ARG A 188 -30.97 -8.69 1.74
CA ARG A 188 -32.40 -8.99 1.53
C ARG A 188 -33.26 -7.75 1.80
N GLU A 189 -33.09 -7.09 2.96
CA GLU A 189 -33.79 -5.85 3.28
C GLU A 189 -33.60 -4.78 2.21
N VAL A 190 -32.37 -4.62 1.71
CA VAL A 190 -32.03 -3.62 0.70
C VAL A 190 -32.61 -4.00 -0.67
N ALA A 191 -32.57 -5.26 -1.06
CA ALA A 191 -33.15 -5.77 -2.31
C ALA A 191 -34.66 -5.53 -2.32
N ASP A 192 -35.35 -5.95 -1.27
CA ASP A 192 -36.81 -5.78 -1.13
C ASP A 192 -37.20 -4.30 -1.12
N GLY A 193 -36.49 -3.46 -0.36
CA GLY A 193 -36.75 -2.02 -0.27
C GLY A 193 -36.33 -1.22 -1.52
N SER A 194 -35.57 -1.82 -2.43
CA SER A 194 -35.15 -1.22 -3.71
C SER A 194 -35.85 -1.82 -4.91
N GLY A 195 -36.70 -2.86 -4.72
CA GLY A 195 -37.43 -3.55 -5.80
C GLY A 195 -36.53 -4.43 -6.67
N ILE A 196 -35.42 -4.93 -6.12
CA ILE A 196 -34.51 -5.84 -6.83
C ILE A 196 -34.91 -7.28 -6.48
N ALA A 197 -35.34 -8.04 -7.46
CA ALA A 197 -35.58 -9.47 -7.28
C ALA A 197 -34.24 -10.20 -7.17
N ALA A 198 -33.96 -10.85 -6.04
CA ALA A 198 -32.71 -11.56 -5.82
C ALA A 198 -32.95 -12.92 -5.14
N ASP A 199 -32.24 -13.95 -5.61
CA ASP A 199 -32.28 -15.28 -5.03
C ASP A 199 -31.40 -15.36 -3.75
N ASP A 200 -31.77 -16.24 -2.82
CA ASP A 200 -30.98 -16.39 -1.58
C ASP A 200 -29.56 -16.88 -1.83
N ASP A 201 -29.38 -17.78 -2.79
CA ASP A 201 -28.06 -18.28 -3.20
C ASP A 201 -27.19 -17.16 -3.78
N ALA A 202 -27.81 -16.24 -4.52
CA ALA A 202 -27.10 -15.06 -5.06
C ALA A 202 -26.65 -14.14 -3.94
N LEU A 203 -27.51 -13.84 -2.96
CA LEU A 203 -27.18 -13.01 -1.79
C LEU A 203 -26.09 -13.65 -0.93
N GLN A 204 -26.13 -14.98 -0.76
CA GLN A 204 -25.10 -15.72 -0.04
C GLN A 204 -23.75 -15.61 -0.76
N LEU A 205 -23.73 -15.76 -2.10
CA LEU A 205 -22.52 -15.62 -2.90
C LEU A 205 -21.93 -14.21 -2.81
N ILE A 206 -22.78 -13.17 -2.86
CA ILE A 206 -22.34 -11.79 -2.67
C ILE A 206 -21.76 -11.58 -1.27
N ALA A 207 -22.37 -12.15 -0.22
CA ALA A 207 -21.89 -12.01 1.15
C ALA A 207 -20.50 -12.62 1.35
N VAL A 208 -20.27 -13.82 0.84
CA VAL A 208 -18.97 -14.49 0.87
C VAL A 208 -17.91 -13.66 0.13
N GLN A 209 -18.25 -13.16 -1.06
CA GLN A 209 -17.32 -12.38 -1.88
C GLN A 209 -16.99 -11.01 -1.28
N ALA A 210 -17.90 -10.43 -0.50
CA ALA A 210 -17.68 -9.14 0.17
C ALA A 210 -16.73 -9.21 1.36
N ASP A 211 -16.32 -10.41 1.80
CA ASP A 211 -15.32 -10.66 2.84
C ASP A 211 -15.54 -9.79 4.09
N GLY A 212 -16.81 -9.70 4.55
CA GLY A 212 -17.20 -8.93 5.73
C GLY A 212 -17.37 -7.42 5.51
N GLY A 213 -17.25 -6.92 4.26
CA GLY A 213 -17.42 -5.53 3.88
C GLY A 213 -18.85 -5.20 3.41
N MET A 214 -19.70 -4.62 4.24
CA MET A 214 -21.08 -4.25 3.88
C MET A 214 -21.15 -3.31 2.66
N ARG A 215 -20.21 -2.37 2.53
CA ARG A 215 -20.17 -1.45 1.39
C ARG A 215 -19.91 -2.18 0.06
N ASP A 216 -19.00 -3.13 0.10
CA ASP A 216 -18.62 -3.91 -1.07
C ASP A 216 -19.75 -4.87 -1.45
N ALA A 217 -20.44 -5.48 -0.47
CA ALA A 217 -21.64 -6.29 -0.67
C ALA A 217 -22.77 -5.50 -1.36
N LEU A 218 -23.07 -4.29 -0.88
CA LEU A 218 -24.08 -3.42 -1.48
C LEU A 218 -23.69 -2.95 -2.89
N SER A 219 -22.41 -2.73 -3.14
CA SER A 219 -21.93 -2.36 -4.48
C SER A 219 -22.06 -3.49 -5.47
N LEU A 220 -21.81 -4.74 -5.03
CA LEU A 220 -22.00 -5.94 -5.85
C LEU A 220 -23.47 -6.18 -6.16
N LEU A 221 -24.36 -6.07 -5.16
CA LEU A 221 -25.80 -6.18 -5.38
C LEU A 221 -26.29 -5.14 -6.39
N ASP A 222 -25.79 -3.91 -6.30
CA ASP A 222 -26.12 -2.82 -7.19
C ASP A 222 -25.72 -3.12 -8.64
N GLN A 223 -24.48 -3.61 -8.85
CA GLN A 223 -23.99 -4.02 -10.15
C GLN A 223 -24.82 -5.16 -10.75
N CYS A 224 -25.15 -6.16 -9.95
CA CYS A 224 -25.96 -7.30 -10.40
C CYS A 224 -27.38 -6.84 -10.78
N GLY A 225 -27.99 -5.94 -9.99
CA GLY A 225 -29.33 -5.41 -10.25
C GLY A 225 -29.45 -4.53 -11.48
N VAL A 226 -28.31 -3.95 -11.94
CA VAL A 226 -28.28 -3.23 -13.23
C VAL A 226 -28.17 -4.18 -14.42
N MET A 227 -27.53 -5.36 -14.24
CA MET A 227 -27.30 -6.30 -15.34
C MET A 227 -28.49 -7.23 -15.62
N ALA A 228 -29.33 -7.52 -14.63
CA ALA A 228 -30.44 -8.44 -14.77
C ALA A 228 -31.65 -8.00 -13.95
N GLU A 229 -32.85 -8.28 -14.46
CA GLU A 229 -34.10 -8.03 -13.72
C GLU A 229 -34.23 -8.88 -12.45
N ARG A 230 -33.60 -10.08 -12.46
CA ARG A 230 -33.49 -10.97 -11.31
C ARG A 230 -32.04 -11.35 -11.08
N VAL A 231 -31.56 -11.11 -9.89
CA VAL A 231 -30.20 -11.43 -9.48
C VAL A 231 -30.14 -12.91 -9.08
N SER A 232 -29.62 -13.74 -9.99
CA SER A 232 -29.35 -15.17 -9.75
C SER A 232 -27.86 -15.39 -9.41
N ALA A 233 -27.53 -16.57 -8.90
CA ALA A 233 -26.13 -16.94 -8.65
C ALA A 233 -25.28 -16.90 -9.92
N GLU A 234 -25.85 -17.16 -11.09
CA GLU A 234 -25.17 -17.04 -12.38
C GLU A 234 -24.86 -15.60 -12.74
N THR A 235 -25.82 -14.68 -12.51
CA THR A 235 -25.62 -13.24 -12.69
C THR A 235 -24.46 -12.76 -11.82
N VAL A 236 -24.42 -13.14 -10.55
CA VAL A 236 -23.34 -12.78 -9.63
C VAL A 236 -22.00 -13.30 -10.10
N ARG A 237 -21.92 -14.58 -10.52
CA ARG A 237 -20.68 -15.14 -11.06
C ARG A 237 -20.21 -14.43 -12.34
N SER A 238 -21.14 -14.03 -13.18
CA SER A 238 -20.83 -13.26 -14.39
C SER A 238 -20.25 -11.87 -14.07
N VAL A 239 -20.89 -11.14 -13.15
CA VAL A 239 -20.44 -9.80 -12.70
C VAL A 239 -19.06 -9.85 -12.05
N LEU A 240 -18.85 -10.86 -11.20
CA LEU A 240 -17.58 -11.05 -10.48
C LEU A 240 -16.47 -11.60 -11.37
N GLY A 241 -16.79 -12.07 -12.57
CA GLY A 241 -15.83 -12.72 -13.43
C GLY A 241 -15.36 -14.08 -12.89
N ILE A 242 -16.10 -14.67 -11.93
CA ILE A 242 -15.77 -15.96 -11.32
C ILE A 242 -15.70 -17.03 -12.42
N VAL A 243 -14.68 -17.86 -12.37
CA VAL A 243 -14.52 -18.99 -13.28
C VAL A 243 -15.64 -20.02 -13.02
N GLY A 244 -16.25 -20.56 -14.08
CA GLY A 244 -17.24 -21.61 -13.92
C GLY A 244 -16.63 -22.83 -13.22
N ARG A 245 -17.33 -23.42 -12.24
CA ARG A 245 -16.83 -24.57 -11.45
C ARG A 245 -16.33 -25.71 -12.34
N GLU A 246 -16.98 -25.94 -13.47
CA GLU A 246 -16.63 -27.00 -14.42
C GLU A 246 -15.29 -26.71 -15.11
N ALA A 247 -15.09 -25.49 -15.62
CA ALA A 247 -13.83 -25.08 -16.25
C ALA A 247 -12.67 -25.08 -15.26
N LEU A 248 -12.91 -24.66 -14.01
CA LEU A 248 -11.91 -24.72 -12.95
C LEU A 248 -11.55 -26.17 -12.59
N ARG A 249 -12.53 -27.06 -12.52
CA ARG A 249 -12.36 -28.50 -12.30
C ARG A 249 -11.51 -29.14 -13.38
N GLU A 250 -11.78 -28.81 -14.64
CA GLU A 250 -10.97 -29.29 -15.76
C GLU A 250 -9.53 -28.78 -15.70
N LEU A 251 -9.33 -27.51 -15.30
CA LEU A 251 -8.01 -26.95 -15.14
C LEU A 251 -7.23 -27.65 -14.02
N VAL A 252 -7.87 -27.86 -12.85
CA VAL A 252 -7.28 -28.60 -11.73
C VAL A 252 -6.92 -30.05 -12.14
N LYS A 253 -7.80 -30.72 -12.90
CA LYS A 253 -7.55 -32.04 -13.42
C LYS A 253 -6.35 -32.07 -14.36
N ALA A 254 -6.27 -31.14 -15.31
CA ALA A 254 -5.13 -31.01 -16.23
C ALA A 254 -3.80 -30.78 -15.48
N VAL A 255 -3.82 -29.95 -14.42
CA VAL A 255 -2.66 -29.75 -13.55
C VAL A 255 -2.31 -31.04 -12.81
N GLY A 256 -3.30 -31.76 -12.26
CA GLY A 256 -3.10 -33.03 -11.55
C GLY A 256 -2.49 -34.12 -12.43
N GLU A 257 -2.94 -34.21 -13.66
CA GLU A 257 -2.43 -35.14 -14.66
C GLU A 257 -1.07 -34.72 -15.26
N GLY A 258 -0.58 -33.53 -14.95
CA GLY A 258 0.66 -33.00 -15.53
C GLY A 258 0.53 -32.64 -17.02
N ASN A 259 -0.69 -32.41 -17.50
CA ASN A 259 -0.98 -32.11 -18.89
C ASN A 259 -0.84 -30.60 -19.20
N VAL A 260 0.39 -30.18 -19.46
CA VAL A 260 0.71 -28.78 -19.75
C VAL A 260 -0.07 -28.22 -20.95
N PRO A 261 -0.12 -28.88 -22.12
CA PRO A 261 -0.86 -28.37 -23.27
C PRO A 261 -2.32 -28.09 -22.93
N LYS A 262 -3.00 -29.01 -22.25
CA LYS A 262 -4.40 -28.88 -21.88
C LYS A 262 -4.64 -27.77 -20.87
N ALA A 263 -3.74 -27.63 -19.88
CA ALA A 263 -3.81 -26.54 -18.89
C ALA A 263 -3.69 -25.16 -19.55
N LEU A 264 -2.79 -25.01 -20.53
CA LEU A 264 -2.62 -23.77 -21.29
C LEU A 264 -3.82 -23.45 -22.21
N GLU A 265 -4.38 -24.47 -22.89
CA GLU A 265 -5.61 -24.30 -23.68
C GLU A 265 -6.78 -23.82 -22.82
N LEU A 266 -6.97 -24.41 -21.64
CA LEU A 266 -8.02 -24.02 -20.71
C LEU A 266 -7.81 -22.60 -20.19
N LEU A 267 -6.57 -22.23 -19.87
CA LEU A 267 -6.24 -20.85 -19.48
C LEU A 267 -6.60 -19.87 -20.61
N GLU A 268 -6.22 -20.20 -21.85
CA GLU A 268 -6.53 -19.36 -23.00
C GLU A 268 -8.04 -19.23 -23.24
N ALA A 269 -8.79 -20.29 -23.13
CA ALA A 269 -10.24 -20.29 -23.25
C ALA A 269 -10.91 -19.41 -22.16
N LEU A 270 -10.42 -19.46 -20.92
CA LEU A 270 -10.89 -18.63 -19.82
C LEU A 270 -10.60 -17.14 -20.06
N LEU A 271 -9.40 -16.83 -20.56
CA LEU A 271 -9.00 -15.45 -20.89
C LEU A 271 -9.80 -14.91 -22.08
N ALA A 272 -10.02 -15.72 -23.12
CA ALA A 272 -10.87 -15.38 -24.26
C ALA A 272 -12.33 -15.16 -23.84
N GLY A 273 -12.80 -15.86 -22.81
CA GLY A 273 -14.08 -15.66 -22.14
C GLY A 273 -14.15 -14.40 -21.24
N GLY A 274 -13.10 -13.55 -21.25
CA GLY A 274 -13.07 -12.29 -20.50
C GLY A 274 -12.76 -12.42 -19.01
N LYS A 275 -12.26 -13.59 -18.56
CA LYS A 275 -11.87 -13.78 -17.15
C LYS A 275 -10.52 -13.12 -16.85
N ASP A 276 -10.40 -12.52 -15.66
CA ASP A 276 -9.13 -11.93 -15.23
C ASP A 276 -8.12 -13.01 -14.81
N VAL A 277 -6.87 -12.84 -15.27
CA VAL A 277 -5.75 -13.75 -14.95
C VAL A 277 -5.57 -13.94 -13.45
N LYS A 278 -5.64 -12.86 -12.70
CA LYS A 278 -5.44 -12.87 -11.25
C LYS A 278 -6.56 -13.66 -10.56
N GLN A 279 -7.81 -13.50 -11.03
CA GLN A 279 -8.95 -14.24 -10.51
C GLN A 279 -8.79 -15.74 -10.77
N ILE A 280 -8.40 -16.15 -11.99
CA ILE A 280 -8.17 -17.56 -12.34
C ILE A 280 -7.13 -18.20 -11.40
N ILE A 281 -5.98 -17.53 -11.18
CA ILE A 281 -4.91 -18.05 -10.30
C ILE A 281 -5.37 -18.10 -8.83
N THR A 282 -6.16 -17.13 -8.37
CA THR A 282 -6.70 -17.11 -7.00
C THR A 282 -7.67 -18.28 -6.80
N GLU A 283 -8.61 -18.49 -7.71
CA GLU A 283 -9.58 -19.60 -7.62
C GLU A 283 -8.91 -20.97 -7.75
N LEU A 284 -7.88 -21.09 -8.59
CA LEU A 284 -7.06 -22.30 -8.66
C LEU A 284 -6.37 -22.62 -7.33
N ALA A 285 -5.83 -21.57 -6.66
CA ALA A 285 -5.22 -21.73 -5.35
C ALA A 285 -6.24 -22.16 -4.28
N GLU A 286 -7.42 -21.55 -4.28
CA GLU A 286 -8.51 -21.92 -3.37
C GLU A 286 -8.99 -23.36 -3.59
N TYR A 287 -9.10 -23.79 -4.85
CA TYR A 287 -9.50 -25.15 -5.16
C TYR A 287 -8.46 -26.18 -4.69
N LEU A 288 -7.19 -25.97 -4.98
CA LEU A 288 -6.11 -26.87 -4.51
C LEU A 288 -5.99 -26.86 -2.98
N ARG A 289 -6.25 -25.72 -2.32
CA ARG A 289 -6.36 -25.65 -0.85
C ARG A 289 -7.53 -26.51 -0.35
N ALA A 290 -8.69 -26.46 -1.02
CA ALA A 290 -9.83 -27.29 -0.64
C ALA A 290 -9.51 -28.79 -0.76
N VAL A 291 -8.81 -29.22 -1.82
CA VAL A 291 -8.34 -30.60 -1.96
C VAL A 291 -7.35 -30.99 -0.85
N LEU A 292 -6.42 -30.09 -0.48
CA LEU A 292 -5.47 -30.33 0.61
C LEU A 292 -6.19 -30.49 1.96
N LEU A 293 -7.14 -29.61 2.26
CA LEU A 293 -7.95 -29.67 3.48
C LEU A 293 -8.82 -30.92 3.53
N TYR A 294 -9.37 -31.35 2.39
CA TYR A 294 -10.15 -32.58 2.28
C TYR A 294 -9.29 -33.82 2.65
N LYS A 295 -8.04 -33.87 2.16
CA LYS A 295 -7.09 -34.92 2.55
C LYS A 295 -6.80 -34.95 4.05
N ALA A 296 -6.73 -33.80 4.68
CA ALA A 296 -6.44 -33.67 6.12
C ALA A 296 -7.67 -33.92 6.99
N SER A 297 -8.84 -33.44 6.58
CA SER A 297 -10.10 -33.52 7.33
C SER A 297 -11.31 -33.43 6.38
N PRO A 298 -11.88 -34.57 5.95
CA PRO A 298 -12.98 -34.60 4.97
C PRO A 298 -14.28 -33.93 5.44
N ASP A 299 -14.46 -33.71 6.73
CA ASP A 299 -15.69 -33.12 7.30
C ASP A 299 -15.54 -31.60 7.61
N TYR A 300 -14.46 -30.97 7.21
CA TYR A 300 -14.25 -29.55 7.40
C TYR A 300 -15.18 -28.71 6.50
N ARG A 301 -16.07 -27.92 7.10
CA ARG A 301 -17.20 -27.26 6.40
C ARG A 301 -16.76 -26.26 5.30
N GLU A 302 -15.64 -25.59 5.46
CA GLU A 302 -15.18 -24.56 4.49
C GLU A 302 -14.81 -25.16 3.12
N ILE A 303 -14.52 -26.46 3.04
CA ILE A 303 -14.18 -27.15 1.80
C ILE A 303 -15.30 -27.03 0.78
N TYR A 304 -16.54 -27.11 1.24
CA TYR A 304 -17.73 -27.15 0.38
C TYR A 304 -18.18 -25.80 -0.16
N LEU A 305 -17.51 -24.73 0.21
CA LEU A 305 -17.74 -23.41 -0.39
C LEU A 305 -17.18 -23.36 -1.82
N THR A 306 -16.12 -24.14 -2.08
CA THR A 306 -15.43 -24.16 -3.38
C THR A 306 -16.16 -25.05 -4.38
N ASP A 307 -16.44 -26.31 -4.03
CA ASP A 307 -17.14 -27.27 -4.91
C ASP A 307 -17.89 -28.35 -4.09
N THR A 308 -18.59 -29.28 -4.79
CA THR A 308 -19.26 -30.42 -4.16
C THR A 308 -18.26 -31.40 -3.57
N LYS A 309 -18.68 -32.15 -2.54
CA LYS A 309 -17.83 -33.15 -1.87
C LYS A 309 -17.31 -34.20 -2.84
N GLU A 310 -18.16 -34.64 -3.74
CA GLU A 310 -17.87 -35.67 -4.73
C GLU A 310 -16.81 -35.18 -5.75
N ALA A 311 -16.90 -33.90 -6.15
CA ALA A 311 -15.95 -33.30 -7.10
C ALA A 311 -14.56 -33.13 -6.48
N ILE A 312 -14.50 -32.71 -5.22
CA ILE A 312 -13.22 -32.56 -4.51
C ILE A 312 -12.60 -33.92 -4.21
N ALA A 313 -13.41 -34.93 -3.80
CA ALA A 313 -12.96 -36.28 -3.59
C ALA A 313 -12.39 -36.90 -4.86
N ALA A 314 -12.98 -36.62 -6.02
CA ALA A 314 -12.47 -37.12 -7.32
C ALA A 314 -11.08 -36.54 -7.66
N MET A 315 -10.73 -35.38 -7.15
CA MET A 315 -9.41 -34.74 -7.37
C MET A 315 -8.35 -35.23 -6.37
N GLU A 316 -8.76 -35.83 -5.25
CA GLU A 316 -7.84 -36.26 -4.18
C GLU A 316 -6.75 -37.22 -4.69
N GLY A 317 -7.12 -38.16 -5.55
CA GLY A 317 -6.21 -39.17 -6.10
C GLY A 317 -5.15 -38.62 -7.06
N LEU A 318 -5.35 -37.41 -7.60
CA LEU A 318 -4.46 -36.82 -8.60
C LEU A 318 -3.24 -36.11 -7.98
N PHE A 319 -3.28 -35.83 -6.68
CA PHE A 319 -2.24 -35.04 -6.01
C PHE A 319 -1.74 -35.75 -4.75
N SER A 320 -0.43 -35.75 -4.52
CA SER A 320 0.14 -36.05 -3.20
C SER A 320 0.04 -34.80 -2.29
N THR A 321 0.11 -35.00 -0.97
CA THR A 321 0.09 -33.88 -0.01
C THR A 321 1.27 -32.93 -0.26
N ASP A 322 2.47 -33.48 -0.49
CA ASP A 322 3.67 -32.70 -0.78
C ASP A 322 3.54 -31.88 -2.06
N ARG A 323 2.91 -32.48 -3.10
CA ARG A 323 2.63 -31.76 -4.35
C ARG A 323 1.64 -30.62 -4.15
N LEU A 324 0.59 -30.80 -3.34
CA LEU A 324 -0.35 -29.73 -3.00
C LEU A 324 0.31 -28.60 -2.23
N MET A 325 1.19 -28.90 -1.27
CA MET A 325 1.93 -27.90 -0.53
C MET A 325 2.86 -27.08 -1.45
N ALA A 326 3.62 -27.76 -2.30
CA ALA A 326 4.48 -27.09 -3.28
C ALA A 326 3.67 -26.26 -4.31
N ALA A 327 2.51 -26.76 -4.74
CA ALA A 327 1.61 -26.02 -5.61
C ALA A 327 1.07 -24.74 -4.94
N GLN A 328 0.70 -24.79 -3.67
CA GLN A 328 0.27 -23.62 -2.90
C GLN A 328 1.37 -22.56 -2.81
N GLU A 329 2.59 -22.97 -2.51
CA GLU A 329 3.75 -22.05 -2.45
C GLU A 329 3.97 -21.38 -3.82
N ARG A 330 3.96 -22.16 -4.92
CA ARG A 330 4.13 -21.60 -6.26
C ARG A 330 3.00 -20.65 -6.67
N LEU A 331 1.75 -20.98 -6.33
CA LEU A 331 0.60 -20.11 -6.59
C LEU A 331 0.69 -18.82 -5.77
N HIS A 332 1.11 -18.90 -4.51
CA HIS A 332 1.33 -17.71 -3.68
C HIS A 332 2.39 -16.80 -4.29
N GLN A 333 3.51 -17.36 -4.74
CA GLN A 333 4.55 -16.62 -5.44
C GLN A 333 4.02 -15.97 -6.73
N CYS A 334 3.23 -16.70 -7.53
CA CYS A 334 2.60 -16.17 -8.74
C CYS A 334 1.65 -14.98 -8.41
N MET A 335 0.85 -15.08 -7.35
CA MET A 335 -0.02 -13.98 -6.92
C MET A 335 0.75 -12.73 -6.52
N LEU A 336 1.94 -12.87 -5.92
CA LEU A 336 2.83 -11.74 -5.63
C LEU A 336 3.40 -11.13 -6.92
N GLU A 337 3.83 -11.96 -7.86
CA GLU A 337 4.32 -11.53 -9.18
C GLU A 337 3.24 -10.77 -9.96
N LEU A 338 1.98 -11.24 -9.94
CA LEU A 338 0.84 -10.60 -10.59
C LEU A 338 0.48 -9.21 -10.03
N ARG A 339 0.86 -8.91 -8.79
CA ARG A 339 0.69 -7.56 -8.21
C ARG A 339 1.66 -6.54 -8.80
N GLN A 340 2.84 -6.97 -9.26
CA GLN A 340 3.95 -6.12 -9.69
C GLN A 340 4.17 -6.14 -11.20
N SER A 341 3.68 -7.16 -11.90
CA SER A 341 3.94 -7.38 -13.33
C SER A 341 2.88 -6.74 -14.23
N VAL A 342 3.35 -6.06 -15.27
CA VAL A 342 2.49 -5.59 -16.38
C VAL A 342 2.06 -6.74 -17.31
N ARG A 343 2.76 -7.89 -17.28
CA ARG A 343 2.54 -9.06 -18.16
C ARG A 343 1.97 -10.24 -17.37
N GLY A 344 0.80 -10.06 -16.75
CA GLY A 344 0.17 -11.08 -15.90
C GLY A 344 -0.06 -12.43 -16.61
N ARG A 345 -0.39 -12.43 -17.91
CA ARG A 345 -0.61 -13.66 -18.69
C ARG A 345 0.63 -14.57 -18.67
N ILE A 346 1.82 -14.01 -18.94
CA ILE A 346 3.07 -14.79 -18.96
C ILE A 346 3.37 -15.39 -17.58
N ALA A 347 3.14 -14.64 -16.51
CA ALA A 347 3.34 -15.14 -15.15
C ALA A 347 2.42 -16.34 -14.85
N ALA A 348 1.16 -16.28 -15.27
CA ALA A 348 0.21 -17.38 -15.10
C ALA A 348 0.56 -18.61 -15.96
N GLU A 349 0.97 -18.42 -17.21
CA GLU A 349 1.41 -19.50 -18.10
C GLU A 349 2.63 -20.24 -17.50
N MET A 350 3.63 -19.49 -17.01
CA MET A 350 4.80 -20.06 -16.33
C MET A 350 4.42 -20.77 -15.03
N CYS A 351 3.49 -20.20 -14.26
CA CYS A 351 2.98 -20.83 -13.05
C CYS A 351 2.31 -22.19 -13.36
N LEU A 352 1.42 -22.26 -14.37
CA LEU A 352 0.77 -23.52 -14.77
C LEU A 352 1.80 -24.54 -15.27
N PHE A 353 2.81 -24.08 -16.01
CA PHE A 353 3.89 -24.95 -16.46
C PHE A 353 4.63 -25.59 -15.28
N ASP A 354 4.95 -24.78 -14.27
CA ASP A 354 5.60 -25.26 -13.04
C ASP A 354 4.70 -26.21 -12.26
N LEU A 355 3.41 -25.89 -12.07
CA LEU A 355 2.44 -26.73 -11.37
C LEU A 355 2.26 -28.11 -12.00
N CYS A 356 2.29 -28.20 -13.32
CA CYS A 356 2.23 -29.46 -14.04
C CYS A 356 3.52 -30.31 -13.88
N ARG A 357 4.66 -29.68 -13.58
CA ARG A 357 5.99 -30.32 -13.49
C ARG A 357 6.44 -30.64 -12.06
N VAL A 358 5.67 -30.31 -11.04
CA VAL A 358 6.06 -30.41 -9.59
C VAL A 358 6.32 -31.86 -9.11
N GLU A 359 6.31 -32.84 -9.97
CA GLU A 359 6.81 -34.18 -9.60
C GLU A 359 8.35 -34.18 -9.60
N GLY A 360 8.96 -33.90 -8.46
CA GLY A 360 10.36 -34.24 -8.25
C GLY A 360 11.34 -33.13 -7.85
N SER A 361 10.89 -31.97 -7.38
CA SER A 361 11.81 -30.91 -6.92
C SER A 361 12.10 -30.92 -5.40
N THR A 362 11.40 -31.70 -4.60
CA THR A 362 11.75 -31.87 -3.19
C THR A 362 12.89 -32.86 -3.05
N LEU A 363 13.82 -32.58 -2.11
CA LEU A 363 14.97 -33.43 -1.82
C LEU A 363 14.52 -34.88 -1.54
N ALA A 364 13.38 -35.06 -0.85
CA ALA A 364 12.77 -36.35 -0.57
C ALA A 364 12.27 -37.08 -1.83
N ALA A 365 11.69 -36.37 -2.79
CA ALA A 365 11.26 -36.97 -4.06
C ALA A 365 12.46 -37.33 -4.95
N LEU A 366 13.54 -36.56 -4.91
CA LEU A 366 14.79 -36.87 -5.61
C LEU A 366 15.48 -38.08 -4.96
N THR A 367 15.55 -38.17 -3.63
CA THR A 367 16.06 -39.38 -2.93
C THR A 367 15.26 -40.62 -3.24
N ALA A 368 13.93 -40.58 -3.17
CA ALA A 368 13.07 -41.70 -3.52
C ALA A 368 13.23 -42.13 -4.99
N ARG A 369 13.47 -41.17 -5.91
CA ARG A 369 13.73 -41.47 -7.32
C ARG A 369 15.11 -42.08 -7.54
N VAL A 370 16.13 -41.63 -6.81
CA VAL A 370 17.47 -42.22 -6.80
C VAL A 370 17.41 -43.63 -6.24
N GLU A 371 16.76 -43.88 -5.10
CA GLU A 371 16.56 -45.19 -4.51
C GLU A 371 15.84 -46.14 -5.47
N LYS A 372 14.80 -45.68 -6.18
CA LYS A 372 14.08 -46.45 -7.18
C LYS A 372 14.95 -46.80 -8.40
N LEU A 373 15.79 -45.87 -8.86
CA LEU A 373 16.75 -46.12 -9.94
C LEU A 373 17.85 -47.09 -9.52
N GLU A 374 18.35 -46.97 -8.30
CA GLU A 374 19.34 -47.88 -7.72
C GLU A 374 18.78 -49.29 -7.57
N ALA A 375 17.53 -49.43 -7.10
CA ALA A 375 16.84 -50.72 -7.04
C ALA A 375 16.62 -51.36 -8.43
N MET A 376 16.30 -50.54 -9.45
CA MET A 376 16.19 -51.01 -10.83
C MET A 376 17.55 -51.42 -11.43
N LEU A 377 18.63 -50.74 -11.08
CA LEU A 377 20.00 -51.10 -11.47
C LEU A 377 20.49 -52.36 -10.77
N ALA A 378 20.22 -52.49 -9.47
CA ALA A 378 20.54 -53.69 -8.70
C ALA A 378 19.83 -54.94 -9.20
N GLY A 379 18.59 -54.84 -9.71
CA GLY A 379 17.85 -55.97 -10.32
C GLY A 379 18.28 -56.33 -11.77
N ARG A 380 19.18 -55.52 -12.38
CA ARG A 380 19.63 -55.73 -13.78
C ARG A 380 21.09 -56.20 -13.92
N ILE A 381 21.84 -56.37 -12.83
CA ILE A 381 23.22 -56.87 -12.89
C ILE A 381 23.16 -58.40 -12.74
N PRO A 382 23.34 -59.20 -13.83
CA PRO A 382 23.64 -60.61 -13.69
C PRO A 382 25.01 -60.73 -13.04
N ALA A 383 25.13 -61.59 -12.00
CA ALA A 383 26.36 -61.84 -11.29
C ALA A 383 27.46 -62.29 -12.28
N ILE A 384 28.32 -61.39 -12.70
CA ILE A 384 29.55 -61.73 -13.39
C ILE A 384 30.57 -62.03 -12.27
N GLN A 385 30.77 -63.33 -12.02
CA GLN A 385 31.91 -63.81 -11.30
C GLN A 385 33.16 -63.54 -12.11
N GLN A 386 33.85 -62.46 -11.83
CA GLN A 386 35.22 -62.25 -12.26
C GLN A 386 36.18 -62.61 -11.13
N THR A 387 36.74 -63.78 -11.23
CA THR A 387 37.99 -64.14 -10.54
C THR A 387 39.12 -63.36 -11.19
N VAL A 388 39.53 -62.26 -10.60
CA VAL A 388 40.77 -61.58 -10.99
C VAL A 388 41.80 -61.85 -9.90
N SER A 389 42.74 -62.74 -10.29
CA SER A 389 44.01 -62.94 -9.57
C SER A 389 44.89 -61.67 -9.73
N VAL A 390 45.14 -60.96 -8.64
CA VAL A 390 46.01 -59.80 -8.64
C VAL A 390 47.36 -60.26 -8.14
N ALA A 391 48.36 -60.25 -9.01
CA ALA A 391 49.77 -60.33 -8.63
C ALA A 391 50.29 -58.94 -8.13
N PRO A 392 51.15 -58.89 -7.12
CA PRO A 392 51.64 -57.64 -6.60
C PRO A 392 52.70 -57.02 -7.51
N VAL A 393 52.47 -55.80 -7.96
CA VAL A 393 53.49 -54.97 -8.61
C VAL A 393 53.99 -53.96 -7.60
N HIS A 394 55.26 -54.15 -7.22
CA HIS A 394 56.07 -53.13 -6.54
C HIS A 394 56.36 -51.98 -7.51
N GLN A 395 56.05 -50.75 -7.13
CA GLN A 395 56.68 -49.59 -7.70
C GLN A 395 57.09 -48.60 -6.60
N ASP A 396 58.42 -48.44 -6.53
CA ASP A 396 59.13 -47.44 -5.72
C ASP A 396 58.81 -46.03 -6.20
N TYR A 397 58.51 -45.16 -5.23
CA TYR A 397 58.61 -43.71 -5.45
C TYR A 397 59.62 -43.10 -4.50
N PRO A 398 60.53 -42.26 -4.95
CA PRO A 398 61.53 -41.62 -4.10
C PRO A 398 60.95 -40.43 -3.35
N LYS A 399 61.35 -40.33 -2.07
CA LYS A 399 61.17 -39.17 -1.21
C LYS A 399 61.94 -37.97 -1.74
N GLN A 400 61.29 -36.83 -1.84
CA GLN A 400 62.00 -35.54 -1.69
C GLN A 400 61.21 -34.65 -0.71
N ALA A 401 61.99 -34.18 0.28
CA ALA A 401 61.56 -33.29 1.35
C ALA A 401 61.62 -31.84 0.87
N ALA A 402 60.79 -31.03 1.47
CA ALA A 402 61.11 -29.74 2.07
C ALA A 402 59.94 -28.73 2.00
N ALA A 403 59.67 -28.26 3.17
CA ALA A 403 59.41 -26.90 3.64
C ALA A 403 58.00 -26.33 3.53
N ALA A 404 57.42 -26.11 4.69
CA ALA A 404 56.31 -25.20 4.99
C ALA A 404 56.75 -23.74 4.83
N PRO A 405 55.85 -22.76 4.70
CA PRO A 405 55.36 -22.16 5.95
C PRO A 405 53.85 -21.80 5.99
N GLU A 406 53.47 -21.65 7.23
CA GLU A 406 52.23 -21.23 7.87
C GLU A 406 51.49 -20.02 7.23
N THR A 407 50.17 -19.98 7.27
CA THR A 407 49.27 -19.20 8.16
C THR A 407 47.89 -19.06 7.54
N GLY A 408 46.84 -19.39 8.32
CA GLY A 408 45.46 -19.06 8.04
C GLY A 408 44.50 -19.76 9.01
N PRO A 409 43.48 -19.09 9.56
CA PRO A 409 42.79 -19.55 10.77
C PRO A 409 41.79 -20.67 10.50
N LYS A 410 41.84 -21.67 11.35
CA LYS A 410 40.92 -22.81 11.43
C LYS A 410 39.64 -22.40 12.18
N PHE A 411 38.47 -22.57 11.58
CA PHE A 411 37.22 -22.76 12.32
C PHE A 411 36.97 -24.27 12.45
N GLY A 412 37.09 -24.78 13.67
CA GLY A 412 36.73 -26.14 14.00
C GLY A 412 35.36 -26.18 14.65
N TYR A 413 34.44 -26.98 14.09
CA TYR A 413 33.25 -27.44 14.80
C TYR A 413 33.59 -28.79 15.43
N VAL A 414 33.47 -28.84 16.75
CA VAL A 414 33.52 -30.10 17.53
C VAL A 414 32.08 -30.55 17.73
N LEU A 415 31.76 -31.75 17.23
CA LEU A 415 30.59 -32.49 17.63
C LEU A 415 30.93 -33.25 18.90
N ASP A 416 30.19 -33.04 19.95
CA ASP A 416 30.22 -33.89 21.15
C ASP A 416 28.84 -34.52 21.34
N GLU A 417 28.84 -35.84 21.42
CA GLU A 417 27.67 -36.68 21.68
C GLU A 417 27.50 -36.89 23.19
N GLY A 418 26.27 -36.75 23.68
CA GLY A 418 25.84 -37.60 24.78
C GLY A 418 25.36 -36.91 26.06
N HIS A 419 24.20 -37.35 26.45
CA HIS A 419 23.52 -37.37 27.75
C HIS A 419 22.59 -36.20 28.10
N GLY A 420 21.46 -36.44 28.07
CA GLY A 420 20.13 -36.59 28.64
C GLY A 420 19.85 -35.96 30.01
N ILE A 421 18.63 -35.34 30.02
CA ILE A 421 17.65 -35.23 31.11
C ILE A 421 18.01 -34.28 32.29
N HIS A 422 17.28 -33.20 32.45
CA HIS A 422 16.26 -32.88 33.44
C HIS A 422 15.94 -31.37 33.47
N THR A 423 14.67 -31.12 33.46
CA THR A 423 13.90 -29.96 33.90
C THR A 423 14.42 -29.25 35.12
N GLU A 424 14.46 -27.91 35.10
CA GLU A 424 13.85 -27.02 36.09
C GLU A 424 14.21 -25.56 35.78
N ALA A 425 13.19 -24.73 35.65
CA ALA A 425 13.28 -23.27 35.56
C ALA A 425 13.34 -22.70 36.99
N PRO A 426 14.15 -21.70 37.29
CA PRO A 426 13.96 -20.88 38.49
C PRO A 426 13.31 -19.53 38.12
N GLU A 427 12.27 -19.21 38.90
CA GLU A 427 11.61 -17.89 38.98
C GLU A 427 12.59 -16.81 39.49
N PRO A 428 12.48 -15.57 39.07
CA PRO A 428 13.19 -14.45 39.65
C PRO A 428 12.45 -13.88 40.87
N GLN A 429 13.09 -13.89 42.02
CA GLN A 429 12.68 -13.19 43.24
C GLN A 429 12.96 -11.68 43.14
N PRO A 430 12.16 -10.81 43.79
CA PRO A 430 12.33 -9.37 43.77
C PRO A 430 13.33 -8.88 44.82
N GLN A 431 14.34 -8.14 44.38
CA GLN A 431 15.19 -7.39 45.30
C GLN A 431 14.61 -6.00 45.58
N LYS A 432 14.33 -5.77 46.85
CA LYS A 432 14.10 -4.46 47.47
C LYS A 432 15.41 -3.67 47.50
N ALA A 433 15.41 -2.43 47.04
CA ALA A 433 16.41 -1.45 47.44
C ALA A 433 15.68 -0.22 47.98
N ALA A 434 16.14 0.16 49.15
CA ALA A 434 15.60 1.21 50.01
C ALA A 434 15.96 2.63 49.50
N ALA A 435 15.15 3.55 49.99
CA ALA A 435 15.23 4.98 49.81
C ALA A 435 16.51 5.59 50.41
N GLU A 436 17.08 6.56 49.72
CA GLU A 436 17.74 7.72 50.34
C GLU A 436 17.36 8.98 49.51
N ALA A 437 16.65 9.87 50.20
CA ALA A 437 16.32 11.18 49.75
C ALA A 437 17.41 12.14 50.20
N GLU A 438 18.06 12.83 49.29
CA GLU A 438 18.80 14.05 49.63
C GLU A 438 18.31 15.24 48.76
N ASN A 439 17.91 16.26 49.51
CA ASN A 439 17.56 17.60 49.13
C ASN A 439 18.65 18.26 48.30
N TYR A 440 18.28 18.84 47.15
CA TYR A 440 19.05 19.95 46.58
C TYR A 440 18.10 21.06 46.08
N GLN A 441 18.11 22.21 46.78
CA GLN A 441 17.49 23.44 46.36
C GLN A 441 18.42 24.17 45.34
N PRO A 442 17.91 24.79 44.29
CA PRO A 442 18.71 25.59 43.38
C PRO A 442 18.83 27.03 43.91
N ALA A 443 20.07 27.46 44.14
CA ALA A 443 20.38 28.87 44.32
C ALA A 443 20.40 29.61 42.98
N ALA A 444 19.65 30.68 42.90
CA ALA A 444 19.66 31.62 41.80
C ALA A 444 20.81 32.64 41.97
N GLU A 445 21.66 32.76 40.95
CA GLU A 445 22.44 34.00 40.74
C GLU A 445 22.36 34.45 39.27
N PRO A 446 22.29 35.77 39.02
CA PRO A 446 22.00 36.33 37.71
C PRO A 446 23.27 36.55 36.89
N VAL A 447 23.33 35.98 35.70
CA VAL A 447 24.40 36.25 34.73
C VAL A 447 24.05 37.47 33.91
N LYS A 448 24.95 38.47 33.96
CA LYS A 448 24.93 39.76 33.27
C LYS A 448 24.77 39.61 31.73
N ALA A 449 23.89 40.46 31.20
CA ALA A 449 23.72 40.67 29.76
C ALA A 449 25.01 41.19 29.11
N VAL A 450 25.45 40.54 28.03
CA VAL A 450 26.48 41.04 27.12
C VAL A 450 25.76 41.63 25.89
N PRO A 451 26.14 42.81 25.40
CA PRO A 451 25.39 43.53 24.36
C PRO A 451 25.56 42.86 22.98
N VAL A 452 24.43 42.58 22.35
CA VAL A 452 24.34 42.14 20.97
C VAL A 452 24.79 43.28 20.05
N LYS A 453 25.89 43.07 19.33
CA LYS A 453 26.28 43.93 18.20
C LYS A 453 25.24 43.80 17.10
N LYS A 454 24.70 44.96 16.66
CA LYS A 454 23.85 45.12 15.49
C LYS A 454 24.47 44.43 14.29
N ALA A 455 23.75 43.48 13.71
CA ALA A 455 24.07 42.91 12.42
C ALA A 455 23.94 43.97 11.32
N ALA A 456 24.97 44.08 10.52
CA ALA A 456 25.05 44.96 9.37
C ALA A 456 23.99 44.61 8.33
N SER A 457 23.42 45.63 7.73
CA SER A 457 22.50 45.61 6.60
C SER A 457 22.98 44.65 5.50
N VAL A 458 22.12 43.66 5.17
CA VAL A 458 22.28 42.84 3.98
C VAL A 458 22.08 43.75 2.77
N GLN A 459 23.14 44.05 2.07
CA GLN A 459 23.09 44.68 0.75
C GLN A 459 22.38 43.72 -0.18
N LYS A 460 21.35 44.23 -0.85
CA LYS A 460 20.66 43.60 -1.97
C LYS A 460 21.70 43.24 -3.05
N ALA A 461 22.00 41.96 -3.22
CA ALA A 461 22.85 41.50 -4.30
C ALA A 461 22.11 41.76 -5.62
N GLU A 462 22.79 42.44 -6.54
CA GLU A 462 22.38 42.62 -7.92
C GLU A 462 22.20 41.25 -8.59
N PRO A 463 21.23 41.10 -9.51
CA PRO A 463 21.01 39.82 -10.21
C PRO A 463 22.22 39.48 -11.08
N ALA A 464 22.77 38.31 -10.86
CA ALA A 464 23.87 37.74 -11.65
C ALA A 464 23.48 37.61 -13.13
N PRO A 465 24.43 37.78 -14.06
CA PRO A 465 24.18 37.77 -15.50
C PRO A 465 23.68 36.41 -15.99
N ILE A 466 22.78 36.47 -16.96
CA ILE A 466 22.17 35.34 -17.66
C ILE A 466 23.27 34.60 -18.40
N MET A 467 23.52 33.32 -18.02
CA MET A 467 24.52 32.47 -18.68
C MET A 467 23.89 31.70 -19.84
N GLU A 468 24.52 31.74 -21.01
CA GLU A 468 24.22 30.84 -22.14
C GLU A 468 24.62 29.42 -21.77
N ALA A 469 23.87 28.42 -22.30
CA ALA A 469 24.15 27.01 -22.06
C ALA A 469 25.54 26.66 -22.63
N ASP A 470 26.43 26.21 -21.75
CA ASP A 470 27.79 25.82 -22.13
C ASP A 470 27.75 24.47 -22.83
N ALA A 471 28.17 24.40 -24.11
CA ALA A 471 28.17 23.17 -24.89
C ALA A 471 29.01 22.07 -24.20
N ALA A 472 30.11 22.45 -23.57
CA ALA A 472 31.00 21.55 -22.82
C ALA A 472 30.30 20.95 -21.58
N ALA A 473 29.40 21.70 -20.93
CA ALA A 473 28.63 21.19 -19.80
C ALA A 473 27.60 20.14 -20.25
N GLY A 474 26.99 20.31 -21.42
CA GLY A 474 26.05 19.37 -22.02
C GLY A 474 26.70 18.02 -22.36
N ASP A 475 27.85 18.05 -22.99
CA ASP A 475 28.60 16.86 -23.37
C ASP A 475 29.07 16.07 -22.14
N LEU A 476 29.57 16.77 -21.13
CA LEU A 476 30.02 16.17 -19.87
C LEU A 476 28.84 15.47 -19.15
N TRP A 477 27.66 16.08 -19.12
CA TRP A 477 26.48 15.50 -18.52
C TRP A 477 26.00 14.24 -19.24
N GLN A 478 26.04 14.23 -20.57
CA GLN A 478 25.69 13.06 -21.37
C GLN A 478 26.63 11.87 -21.11
N GLN A 479 27.93 12.12 -21.03
CA GLN A 479 28.95 11.09 -20.72
C GLN A 479 28.73 10.49 -19.32
N VAL A 480 28.38 11.32 -18.33
CA VAL A 480 28.04 10.84 -16.98
C VAL A 480 26.83 9.89 -17.02
N LEU A 481 25.77 10.25 -17.78
CA LEU A 481 24.58 9.42 -17.91
C LEU A 481 24.89 8.07 -18.60
N GLU A 482 25.79 8.04 -19.58
CA GLU A 482 26.18 6.81 -20.26
C GLU A 482 26.99 5.88 -19.34
N ILE A 483 27.91 6.40 -18.54
CA ILE A 483 28.64 5.60 -17.55
C ILE A 483 27.69 5.00 -16.50
N LEU A 484 26.76 5.78 -16.00
CA LEU A 484 25.78 5.29 -15.03
C LEU A 484 24.82 4.24 -15.62
N LYS A 485 24.54 4.30 -16.94
CA LYS A 485 23.80 3.24 -17.67
C LYS A 485 24.62 1.95 -17.73
N THR A 486 25.90 2.03 -18.03
CA THR A 486 26.80 0.86 -18.09
C THR A 486 27.03 0.25 -16.71
N GLU A 487 27.08 1.05 -15.64
CA GLU A 487 27.16 0.58 -14.24
C GLU A 487 25.81 0.02 -13.70
N LYS A 488 24.78 -0.11 -14.55
CA LYS A 488 23.43 -0.62 -14.20
C LYS A 488 22.73 0.12 -13.05
N LYS A 489 23.08 1.37 -12.79
CA LYS A 489 22.45 2.22 -11.76
C LYS A 489 21.13 2.85 -12.26
N ARG A 490 20.15 2.02 -12.63
CA ARG A 490 18.91 2.43 -13.30
C ARG A 490 18.10 3.51 -12.58
N SER A 491 18.04 3.48 -11.24
CA SER A 491 17.31 4.48 -10.45
C SER A 491 17.96 5.88 -10.52
N MET A 492 19.30 5.95 -10.54
CA MET A 492 20.04 7.20 -10.67
C MET A 492 19.88 7.80 -12.06
N VAL A 493 19.97 6.96 -13.10
CA VAL A 493 19.76 7.38 -14.49
C VAL A 493 18.33 7.91 -14.69
N ALA A 494 17.30 7.27 -14.13
CA ALA A 494 15.93 7.72 -14.26
C ALA A 494 15.69 9.10 -13.62
N CYS A 495 16.30 9.38 -12.46
CA CYS A 495 16.21 10.69 -11.82
C CYS A 495 16.98 11.78 -12.59
N ALA A 496 18.13 11.43 -13.17
CA ALA A 496 19.02 12.36 -13.87
C ALA A 496 18.62 12.64 -15.32
N ALA A 497 17.86 11.74 -15.97
CA ALA A 497 17.46 11.84 -17.38
C ALA A 497 16.64 13.10 -17.71
N GLY A 498 15.96 13.69 -16.72
CA GLY A 498 15.21 14.95 -16.87
C GLY A 498 16.04 16.21 -16.61
N GLY A 499 17.34 16.10 -16.31
CA GLY A 499 18.22 17.21 -16.04
C GLY A 499 18.90 17.77 -17.30
N ARG A 500 18.97 19.09 -17.40
CA ARG A 500 19.70 19.81 -18.44
C ARG A 500 20.89 20.51 -17.82
N ALA A 501 22.11 20.22 -18.30
CA ALA A 501 23.29 20.98 -17.88
C ALA A 501 23.21 22.42 -18.40
N VAL A 502 23.45 23.38 -17.52
CA VAL A 502 23.34 24.82 -17.78
C VAL A 502 24.70 25.46 -17.87
N SER A 503 25.60 25.11 -16.96
CA SER A 503 26.97 25.69 -16.95
C SER A 503 27.97 24.78 -16.25
N TYR A 504 29.23 24.90 -16.65
CA TYR A 504 30.38 24.30 -15.97
C TYR A 504 31.43 25.38 -15.72
N VAL A 505 31.49 25.89 -14.49
CA VAL A 505 32.37 27.01 -14.08
C VAL A 505 33.04 26.69 -12.76
N ASN A 506 34.37 26.93 -12.69
CA ASN A 506 35.18 26.75 -11.47
C ASN A 506 35.02 25.36 -10.79
N GLY A 507 34.89 24.29 -11.59
CA GLY A 507 34.72 22.93 -11.06
C GLY A 507 33.32 22.64 -10.50
N ILE A 508 32.32 23.49 -10.78
CA ILE A 508 30.91 23.26 -10.41
C ILE A 508 30.08 23.05 -11.67
N LEU A 509 29.50 21.86 -11.80
CA LEU A 509 28.54 21.53 -12.85
C LEU A 509 27.12 21.84 -12.36
N THR A 510 26.45 22.80 -12.98
CA THR A 510 25.08 23.18 -12.67
C THR A 510 24.11 22.52 -13.63
N VAL A 511 23.14 21.77 -13.07
CA VAL A 511 22.11 21.04 -13.82
C VAL A 511 20.73 21.50 -13.40
N ALA A 512 19.92 21.94 -14.37
CA ALA A 512 18.56 22.39 -14.15
C ALA A 512 17.56 21.23 -14.36
N PHE A 513 16.57 21.13 -13.48
CA PHE A 513 15.50 20.14 -13.51
C PHE A 513 14.12 20.80 -13.59
N LYS A 514 13.27 20.31 -14.48
CA LYS A 514 11.85 20.73 -14.54
C LYS A 514 11.05 20.23 -13.34
N ASN A 515 11.42 19.07 -12.78
CA ASN A 515 10.73 18.43 -11.69
C ASN A 515 11.46 18.68 -10.35
N LYS A 516 10.77 19.35 -9.43
CA LYS A 516 11.24 19.66 -8.07
C LYS A 516 11.66 18.41 -7.28
N PHE A 517 10.97 17.29 -7.48
CA PHE A 517 11.30 16.02 -6.84
C PHE A 517 12.67 15.51 -7.30
N ASN A 518 12.93 15.52 -8.61
CA ASN A 518 14.21 15.08 -9.17
C ASN A 518 15.36 15.99 -8.71
N CYS A 519 15.14 17.31 -8.67
CA CYS A 519 16.11 18.27 -8.18
C CYS A 519 16.49 18.01 -6.70
N LYS A 520 15.49 17.81 -5.82
CA LYS A 520 15.72 17.47 -4.41
C LYS A 520 16.45 16.13 -4.24
N ARG A 521 16.07 15.12 -5.04
CA ARG A 521 16.68 13.80 -4.97
C ARG A 521 18.12 13.78 -5.45
N MET A 522 18.43 14.55 -6.49
CA MET A 522 19.80 14.72 -7.00
C MET A 522 20.72 15.49 -6.06
N ASN A 523 20.16 16.38 -5.23
CA ASN A 523 20.89 17.09 -4.18
C ASN A 523 21.06 16.27 -2.88
N ALA A 524 20.47 15.08 -2.76
CA ALA A 524 20.69 14.20 -1.62
C ALA A 524 22.11 13.64 -1.61
N ASP A 525 22.74 13.54 -0.44
CA ASP A 525 24.16 13.21 -0.26
C ASP A 525 24.61 11.92 -0.97
N ASP A 526 23.76 10.89 -0.95
CA ASP A 526 24.06 9.59 -1.58
C ASP A 526 24.14 9.70 -3.11
N TYR A 527 23.20 10.45 -3.73
CA TYR A 527 23.18 10.67 -5.17
C TYR A 527 24.30 11.61 -5.58
N LYS A 528 24.47 12.71 -4.86
CA LYS A 528 25.49 13.72 -5.12
C LYS A 528 26.88 13.11 -5.12
N LYS A 529 27.27 12.35 -4.09
CA LYS A 529 28.56 11.65 -4.00
C LYS A 529 28.78 10.66 -5.14
N ALA A 530 27.73 9.92 -5.54
CA ALA A 530 27.84 8.96 -6.62
C ALA A 530 28.08 9.63 -7.98
N PHE A 531 27.42 10.77 -8.25
CA PHE A 531 27.63 11.55 -9.47
C PHE A 531 28.98 12.27 -9.48
N GLU A 532 29.40 12.85 -8.35
CA GLU A 532 30.70 13.49 -8.19
C GLU A 532 31.86 12.49 -8.37
N ALA A 533 31.70 11.23 -7.91
CA ALA A 533 32.66 10.16 -8.15
C ALA A 533 32.80 9.78 -9.62
N VAL A 534 31.72 9.81 -10.41
CA VAL A 534 31.78 9.58 -11.87
C VAL A 534 32.39 10.79 -12.57
N LEU A 535 32.03 12.00 -12.16
CA LEU A 535 32.60 13.25 -12.68
C LEU A 535 34.10 13.33 -12.43
N LEU A 536 34.59 12.92 -11.26
CA LEU A 536 36.01 12.85 -10.94
C LEU A 536 36.80 11.92 -11.91
N ARG A 537 36.20 10.78 -12.29
CA ARG A 537 36.81 9.84 -13.25
C ARG A 537 36.86 10.41 -14.67
N LEU A 538 35.85 11.19 -15.07
CA LEU A 538 35.75 11.77 -16.40
C LEU A 538 36.62 13.02 -16.55
N ALA A 539 36.47 13.96 -15.63
CA ALA A 539 37.16 15.27 -15.74
C ALA A 539 38.58 15.27 -15.17
N ARG A 540 39.01 14.21 -14.45
CA ARG A 540 40.30 14.09 -13.74
C ARG A 540 40.58 15.25 -12.76
N CYS A 541 39.56 15.97 -12.35
CA CYS A 541 39.61 17.04 -11.36
C CYS A 541 38.36 16.95 -10.46
N GLU A 542 38.42 17.54 -9.28
CA GLU A 542 37.24 17.59 -8.39
C GLU A 542 36.14 18.47 -9.01
N VAL A 543 35.01 17.84 -9.35
CA VAL A 543 33.84 18.52 -9.89
C VAL A 543 32.71 18.34 -8.90
N ARG A 544 32.12 19.44 -8.46
CA ARG A 544 30.92 19.45 -7.58
C ARG A 544 29.66 19.58 -8.42
N LEU A 545 28.63 18.81 -8.05
CA LEU A 545 27.33 18.87 -8.70
C LEU A 545 26.41 19.83 -7.94
N ASN A 546 25.80 20.78 -8.68
CA ASN A 546 24.77 21.70 -8.17
C ASN A 546 23.50 21.55 -8.98
N CYS A 547 22.40 21.11 -8.37
CA CYS A 547 21.13 20.93 -9.04
C CYS A 547 20.16 22.05 -8.65
N VAL A 548 19.59 22.72 -9.66
CA VAL A 548 18.66 23.85 -9.51
C VAL A 548 17.32 23.58 -10.19
N GLU A 549 16.25 24.24 -9.73
CA GLU A 549 14.94 24.14 -10.39
C GLU A 549 14.89 25.10 -11.60
N GLU A 550 14.37 24.63 -12.74
CA GLU A 550 14.28 25.42 -13.98
C GLU A 550 13.36 26.66 -13.84
N ALA A 551 12.40 26.61 -12.92
CA ALA A 551 11.53 27.75 -12.57
C ALA A 551 12.27 28.95 -11.93
N GLY A 552 13.50 28.75 -11.45
CA GLY A 552 14.37 29.82 -10.94
C GLY A 552 15.25 30.51 -11.99
N LEU A 553 15.27 29.97 -13.23
CA LEU A 553 16.02 30.51 -14.35
C LEU A 553 15.07 31.37 -15.21
N VAL A 554 15.05 32.68 -14.98
CA VAL A 554 14.31 33.63 -15.85
C VAL A 554 14.97 33.64 -17.22
N GLN A 555 14.34 32.98 -18.19
CA GLN A 555 14.73 33.11 -19.59
C GLN A 555 14.32 34.51 -20.07
N LYS A 556 15.30 35.32 -20.47
CA LYS A 556 15.04 36.53 -21.27
C LYS A 556 14.59 36.05 -22.66
N PRO A 557 13.45 36.50 -23.15
CA PRO A 557 13.03 36.17 -24.52
C PRO A 557 14.09 36.68 -25.50
N PRO A 558 14.36 35.95 -26.60
CA PRO A 558 15.30 36.39 -27.64
C PRO A 558 14.89 37.77 -28.16
N ALA A 559 15.89 38.65 -28.33
CA ALA A 559 15.65 39.98 -28.87
C ALA A 559 14.91 39.88 -30.21
N PRO A 560 13.81 40.62 -30.41
CA PRO A 560 13.09 40.59 -31.66
C PRO A 560 13.97 41.22 -32.75
N ALA A 561 14.05 40.54 -33.91
CA ALA A 561 14.52 41.13 -35.15
C ALA A 561 13.69 42.39 -35.43
N PRO A 562 14.24 43.43 -36.11
CA PRO A 562 13.57 44.71 -36.29
C PRO A 562 12.24 44.47 -37.00
N ALA A 563 11.15 44.62 -36.29
CA ALA A 563 9.82 44.52 -36.81
C ALA A 563 9.52 45.78 -37.65
N LYS A 564 9.07 45.57 -38.85
CA LYS A 564 8.35 46.57 -39.66
C LYS A 564 7.16 47.04 -38.82
N GLU A 565 7.05 48.36 -38.65
CA GLU A 565 5.90 49.03 -38.03
C GLU A 565 4.61 48.56 -38.74
N GLN A 566 3.83 47.75 -38.04
CA GLN A 566 2.43 47.54 -38.37
C GLN A 566 1.64 48.55 -37.53
N GLU A 567 1.07 49.54 -38.22
CA GLU A 567 0.05 50.41 -37.66
C GLU A 567 -1.11 49.59 -37.16
N GLU A 568 -1.28 49.54 -35.80
CA GLU A 568 -2.52 49.03 -35.20
C GLU A 568 -3.67 49.96 -35.61
N GLU A 569 -4.55 49.46 -36.46
CA GLU A 569 -5.82 50.12 -36.76
C GLU A 569 -6.64 50.25 -35.48
N LEU A 570 -6.72 51.48 -34.97
CA LEU A 570 -7.63 51.85 -33.89
C LEU A 570 -9.08 51.58 -34.26
N GLU A 571 -9.82 50.91 -33.38
CA GLU A 571 -11.26 50.68 -33.58
C GLU A 571 -12.01 51.95 -33.95
N PRO A 572 -13.00 51.85 -34.85
CA PRO A 572 -13.74 53.01 -35.42
C PRO A 572 -14.38 53.90 -34.37
N VAL A 573 -14.71 53.37 -33.20
CA VAL A 573 -15.31 54.08 -32.07
C VAL A 573 -14.30 55.00 -31.37
N VAL A 574 -13.05 54.57 -31.24
CA VAL A 574 -11.94 55.33 -30.62
C VAL A 574 -11.52 56.48 -31.55
N LYS A 575 -11.46 56.28 -32.87
CA LYS A 575 -11.19 57.32 -33.84
C LYS A 575 -12.28 58.42 -33.82
N LYS A 576 -13.56 58.05 -33.70
CA LYS A 576 -14.67 59.03 -33.56
C LYS A 576 -14.63 59.81 -32.25
N ALA A 577 -14.25 59.17 -31.15
CA ALA A 577 -14.14 59.85 -29.86
C ALA A 577 -12.98 60.86 -29.85
N MET A 578 -11.82 60.55 -30.43
CA MET A 578 -10.67 61.44 -30.56
C MET A 578 -10.96 62.65 -31.46
N ALA A 579 -11.73 62.47 -32.51
CA ALA A 579 -12.17 63.57 -33.42
C ALA A 579 -13.18 64.51 -32.73
N ALA A 580 -13.99 64.00 -31.81
CA ALA A 580 -15.02 64.77 -31.13
C ALA A 580 -14.53 65.54 -29.90
N PHE A 581 -13.53 65.02 -29.18
CA PHE A 581 -13.11 65.53 -27.86
C PHE A 581 -11.65 66.01 -27.76
N GLY A 582 -10.84 65.87 -28.79
CA GLY A 582 -9.49 66.45 -28.89
C GLY A 582 -8.53 66.01 -27.79
N GLY A 583 -8.25 64.70 -27.65
CA GLY A 583 -7.35 64.17 -26.65
C GLY A 583 -6.30 63.21 -27.19
N THR A 584 -5.16 63.06 -26.53
CA THR A 584 -4.12 62.09 -26.83
C THR A 584 -4.24 60.86 -25.89
N LEU A 585 -4.13 59.64 -26.45
CA LEU A 585 -4.12 58.39 -25.67
C LEU A 585 -2.82 58.25 -24.87
N GLN A 586 -2.92 58.16 -23.55
CA GLN A 586 -1.83 57.69 -22.68
C GLN A 586 -2.14 56.25 -22.24
N LYS A 587 -1.23 55.31 -22.55
CA LYS A 587 -1.30 53.95 -21.97
C LYS A 587 -0.96 54.03 -20.50
N LEU A 588 -1.87 53.55 -19.66
CA LEU A 588 -1.66 53.29 -18.22
C LEU A 588 -0.85 52.03 -17.97
#